data_4f3d9ed5e9c06d8448e3ecfec15bd54e
#
_entry.id   4f3d9ed5e9c06d8448e3ecfec15bd54e
#
_cell.length_a   1.000
_cell.length_b   1.000
_cell.length_c   1.000
_cell.angle_alpha   90.00
_cell.angle_beta   90.00
_cell.angle_gamma   90.00
#
_symmetry.space_group_name_H-M   'P 1'
#
loop_
_entity.id
_entity.type
_entity.pdbx_description
1 polymer ?
#
loop_
_entity_poly.entity_id
_entity_poly.type
_entity_poly.pdbx_seq_one_letter_code
_entity_poly.pdbx_strand_id
1 'polypeptide(L)'
;PRTELKLIDVTLRMFIDPILDLDLGLLEQHLEDTQDRKDKLLRDAGVTDKKDLMSNLKFADMLRDLNVEPPMKISLTTGKETYAFAKSDENFKILQEHEDDRVQSLVAARLGNKSTLEETRTQRFIGISKRGRLPVPIRYYAAHTGRWGGADKINLQNLPSRGPNGKKLKRAIIAPEGYTVVEADSSQIEARVLAWFAGQNDLVDQFSKGEDVYKYMASSIYNVAVENVTKDQRFVGKTTILGAGYGMGAEKFQAQLKQYGFDIELDEARRVINIYREANFKISKVWKDANYMVKQLANNRAVQFGKKGIIGIDPENQALIIPNGLKIFYPELHGEQSEKGFEYTYKIRRGRTRIYGGKVIENVCQAIARCIIGEQMLLINKKYKVVLTVHDSIACCVPDEEVAEAQAYVERCMRWTPDWAEGLPVDCESGTGKSYGDCE
;
A
#
# COMPACT_ATOMS: atom_id res chain seq x y z
N PRO A 1 6.05 15.72 -20.84
CA PRO A 1 5.56 16.94 -20.17
C PRO A 1 6.65 17.55 -19.29
N ARG A 2 6.72 18.90 -19.19
CA ARG A 2 7.77 19.59 -18.41
C ARG A 2 7.73 19.25 -16.91
N THR A 3 6.54 19.08 -16.35
CA THR A 3 6.34 18.65 -14.96
C THR A 3 7.02 17.31 -14.68
N GLU A 4 6.86 16.34 -15.56
CA GLU A 4 7.47 15.02 -15.40
C GLU A 4 8.99 15.05 -15.48
N LEU A 5 9.58 15.88 -16.34
CA LEU A 5 11.04 16.06 -16.38
C LEU A 5 11.59 16.64 -15.08
N LYS A 6 10.87 17.58 -14.44
CA LYS A 6 11.24 18.09 -13.12
C LYS A 6 11.12 17.01 -12.02
N LEU A 7 10.10 16.15 -12.09
CA LEU A 7 9.94 15.04 -11.16
C LEU A 7 11.04 13.98 -11.32
N ILE A 8 11.49 13.73 -12.55
CA ILE A 8 12.66 12.88 -12.81
C ILE A 8 13.90 13.51 -12.19
N ASP A 9 14.14 14.82 -12.36
CA ASP A 9 15.28 15.52 -11.76
C ASP A 9 15.26 15.42 -10.22
N VAL A 10 14.12 15.71 -9.58
CA VAL A 10 13.98 15.56 -8.12
C VAL A 10 14.25 14.12 -7.68
N THR A 11 13.71 13.14 -8.41
CA THR A 11 13.95 11.71 -8.11
C THR A 11 15.42 11.34 -8.21
N LEU A 12 16.12 11.81 -9.23
CA LEU A 12 17.56 11.58 -9.40
C LEU A 12 18.37 12.27 -8.30
N ARG A 13 18.00 13.50 -7.90
CA ARG A 13 18.71 14.25 -6.85
C ARG A 13 18.63 13.58 -5.48
N MET A 14 17.51 12.93 -5.14
CA MET A 14 17.40 12.14 -3.92
C MET A 14 18.48 11.02 -3.87
N PHE A 15 18.93 10.54 -5.02
CA PHE A 15 19.94 9.50 -5.14
C PHE A 15 21.37 10.05 -5.26
N ILE A 16 21.60 11.02 -6.17
CA ILE A 16 22.97 11.47 -6.51
C ILE A 16 23.50 12.57 -5.58
N ASP A 17 22.61 13.25 -4.85
CA ASP A 17 22.93 14.33 -3.92
C ASP A 17 22.20 14.09 -2.58
N PRO A 18 22.54 12.97 -1.89
CA PRO A 18 21.85 12.55 -0.68
C PRO A 18 22.15 13.48 0.51
N ILE A 19 21.13 13.68 1.36
CA ILE A 19 21.25 14.49 2.60
C ILE A 19 21.13 13.62 3.84
N LEU A 20 20.22 12.63 3.83
CA LEU A 20 19.94 11.80 4.99
C LEU A 20 21.15 10.94 5.38
N ASP A 21 21.40 10.86 6.66
CA ASP A 21 22.39 9.96 7.25
C ASP A 21 21.72 8.67 7.76
N LEU A 22 22.52 7.72 8.18
CA LEU A 22 22.07 6.46 8.77
C LEU A 22 22.71 6.27 10.14
N ASP A 23 21.92 5.97 11.15
CA ASP A 23 22.39 5.60 12.49
C ASP A 23 22.97 4.18 12.47
N LEU A 24 24.30 4.10 12.33
CA LEU A 24 25.03 2.84 12.27
C LEU A 24 24.85 2.03 13.56
N GLY A 25 24.90 2.69 14.73
CA GLY A 25 24.76 2.01 16.03
C GLY A 25 23.40 1.34 16.18
N LEU A 26 22.34 2.05 15.84
CA LEU A 26 20.97 1.51 15.85
C LEU A 26 20.80 0.36 14.85
N LEU A 27 21.41 0.45 13.67
CA LEU A 27 21.35 -0.60 12.65
C LEU A 27 22.10 -1.87 13.06
N GLU A 28 23.30 -1.74 13.65
CA GLU A 28 24.09 -2.89 14.12
C GLU A 28 23.35 -3.57 15.29
N GLN A 29 22.84 -2.82 16.25
CA GLN A 29 22.02 -3.38 17.35
C GLN A 29 20.75 -4.07 16.82
N HIS A 30 20.07 -3.46 15.86
CA HIS A 30 18.86 -4.06 15.26
C HIS A 30 19.15 -5.37 14.53
N LEU A 31 20.31 -5.47 13.88
CA LEU A 31 20.73 -6.71 13.23
C LEU A 31 20.97 -7.83 14.25
N GLU A 32 21.71 -7.51 15.32
CA GLU A 32 21.99 -8.43 16.43
C GLU A 32 20.69 -8.89 17.09
N ASP A 33 19.82 -7.97 17.52
CA ASP A 33 18.52 -8.28 18.12
C ASP A 33 17.68 -9.21 17.22
N THR A 34 17.74 -9.00 15.90
CA THR A 34 16.98 -9.81 14.93
C THR A 34 17.56 -11.21 14.79
N GLN A 35 18.88 -11.34 14.80
CA GLN A 35 19.56 -12.63 14.77
C GLN A 35 19.33 -13.41 16.06
N ASP A 36 19.52 -12.78 17.20
CA ASP A 36 19.30 -13.38 18.53
C ASP A 36 17.86 -13.89 18.71
N ARG A 37 16.87 -13.11 18.28
CA ARG A 37 15.47 -13.52 18.29
C ARG A 37 15.24 -14.77 17.44
N LYS A 38 15.85 -14.85 16.26
CA LYS A 38 15.74 -16.01 15.37
C LYS A 38 16.44 -17.24 15.92
N ASP A 39 17.62 -17.07 16.49
CA ASP A 39 18.38 -18.12 17.12
C ASP A 39 17.67 -18.65 18.37
N LYS A 40 17.03 -17.76 19.14
CA LYS A 40 16.18 -18.17 20.26
C LYS A 40 15.01 -19.03 19.78
N LEU A 41 14.30 -18.62 18.73
CA LEU A 41 13.20 -19.42 18.18
C LEU A 41 13.66 -20.81 17.71
N LEU A 42 14.87 -20.93 17.13
CA LEU A 42 15.43 -22.22 16.75
C LEU A 42 15.74 -23.09 17.97
N ARG A 43 16.34 -22.50 19.01
CA ARG A 43 16.65 -23.20 20.27
C ARG A 43 15.37 -23.68 20.97
N ASP A 44 14.36 -22.80 21.09
CA ASP A 44 13.09 -23.12 21.74
C ASP A 44 12.34 -24.26 21.01
N ALA A 45 12.52 -24.36 19.69
CA ALA A 45 11.98 -25.44 18.87
C ALA A 45 12.87 -26.71 18.82
N GLY A 46 14.04 -26.72 19.48
CA GLY A 46 14.99 -27.84 19.42
C GLY A 46 15.59 -28.09 18.03
N VAL A 47 15.57 -27.07 17.14
CA VAL A 47 16.05 -27.19 15.76
C VAL A 47 17.47 -26.66 15.66
N THR A 48 18.40 -27.49 15.19
CA THR A 48 19.82 -27.15 15.04
C THR A 48 20.17 -26.57 13.67
N ASP A 49 19.49 -26.99 12.60
CA ASP A 49 19.70 -26.47 11.24
C ASP A 49 18.44 -25.80 10.69
N LYS A 50 18.54 -24.48 10.48
CA LYS A 50 17.51 -23.68 9.83
C LYS A 50 17.05 -24.23 8.47
N LYS A 51 17.94 -24.89 7.72
CA LYS A 51 17.60 -25.46 6.40
C LYS A 51 16.59 -26.58 6.52
N ASP A 52 16.65 -27.37 7.58
CA ASP A 52 15.71 -28.45 7.83
C ASP A 52 14.33 -27.89 8.14
N LEU A 53 14.27 -26.86 8.98
CA LEU A 53 13.06 -26.13 9.28
C LEU A 53 12.41 -25.49 8.04
N MET A 54 13.20 -25.04 7.05
CA MET A 54 12.68 -24.40 5.81
C MET A 54 12.26 -25.41 4.75
N SER A 55 12.73 -26.66 4.80
CA SER A 55 12.26 -27.73 3.92
C SER A 55 10.84 -28.13 4.26
N ASN A 56 9.93 -28.11 3.29
CA ASN A 56 8.54 -28.52 3.52
C ASN A 56 8.46 -29.99 3.95
N LEU A 57 9.25 -30.88 3.35
CA LEU A 57 9.27 -32.30 3.68
C LEU A 57 9.77 -32.53 5.10
N LYS A 58 10.95 -32.01 5.44
CA LYS A 58 11.54 -32.17 6.78
C LYS A 58 10.67 -31.53 7.88
N PHE A 59 10.09 -30.38 7.58
CA PHE A 59 9.17 -29.74 8.53
C PHE A 59 7.90 -30.58 8.75
N ALA A 60 7.37 -31.21 7.70
CA ALA A 60 6.27 -32.13 7.81
C ALA A 60 6.63 -33.33 8.68
N ASP A 61 7.84 -33.86 8.52
CA ASP A 61 8.35 -34.97 9.35
C ASP A 61 8.49 -34.54 10.81
N MET A 62 9.03 -33.33 11.08
CA MET A 62 9.10 -32.77 12.44
C MET A 62 7.72 -32.65 13.10
N LEU A 63 6.66 -32.29 12.34
CA LEU A 63 5.29 -32.25 12.86
C LEU A 63 4.78 -33.67 13.18
N ARG A 64 5.05 -34.66 12.31
CA ARG A 64 4.68 -36.07 12.54
C ARG A 64 5.38 -36.65 13.76
N ASP A 65 6.64 -36.29 13.99
CA ASP A 65 7.39 -36.70 15.17
C ASP A 65 6.74 -36.19 16.48
N LEU A 66 5.96 -35.11 16.38
CA LEU A 66 5.12 -34.58 17.47
C LEU A 66 3.67 -35.08 17.40
N ASN A 67 3.38 -36.14 16.62
CA ASN A 67 2.06 -36.70 16.36
C ASN A 67 1.05 -35.70 15.76
N VAL A 68 1.53 -34.74 14.99
CA VAL A 68 0.68 -33.77 14.27
C VAL A 68 0.72 -34.06 12.77
N GLU A 69 -0.45 -34.33 12.19
CA GLU A 69 -0.55 -34.49 10.74
C GLU A 69 -0.34 -33.13 10.04
N PRO A 70 0.61 -33.03 9.10
CA PRO A 70 0.90 -31.78 8.41
C PRO A 70 -0.29 -31.31 7.58
N PRO A 71 -0.73 -30.02 7.72
CA PRO A 71 -1.85 -29.52 6.94
C PRO A 71 -1.54 -29.45 5.46
N MET A 72 -2.51 -29.87 4.64
CA MET A 72 -2.43 -29.91 3.17
C MET A 72 -3.42 -28.94 2.53
N LYS A 73 -3.15 -28.53 1.30
CA LYS A 73 -4.04 -27.73 0.46
C LYS A 73 -3.84 -28.03 -1.02
N ILE A 74 -4.82 -27.68 -1.84
CA ILE A 74 -4.67 -27.68 -3.30
C ILE A 74 -3.99 -26.39 -3.76
N SER A 75 -2.90 -26.51 -4.49
CA SER A 75 -2.21 -25.37 -5.09
C SER A 75 -3.07 -24.75 -6.20
N LEU A 76 -3.40 -23.48 -6.07
CA LEU A 76 -4.15 -22.72 -7.09
C LEU A 76 -3.39 -22.58 -8.42
N THR A 77 -2.07 -22.73 -8.39
CA THR A 77 -1.21 -22.58 -9.59
C THR A 77 -1.05 -23.89 -10.35
N THR A 78 -0.95 -25.02 -9.63
CA THR A 78 -0.62 -26.32 -10.23
C THR A 78 -1.76 -27.32 -10.17
N GLY A 79 -2.83 -27.04 -9.41
CA GLY A 79 -3.94 -27.96 -9.14
C GLY A 79 -3.53 -29.20 -8.31
N LYS A 80 -2.28 -29.29 -7.86
CA LYS A 80 -1.77 -30.45 -7.09
C LYS A 80 -1.84 -30.19 -5.59
N GLU A 81 -1.94 -31.26 -4.84
CA GLU A 81 -1.85 -31.22 -3.40
C GLU A 81 -0.46 -30.77 -2.93
N THR A 82 -0.38 -29.91 -1.92
CA THR A 82 0.85 -29.38 -1.36
C THR A 82 0.67 -29.03 0.12
N TYR A 83 1.76 -28.95 0.88
CA TYR A 83 1.72 -28.55 2.27
C TYR A 83 1.19 -27.11 2.46
N ALA A 84 0.29 -26.94 3.41
CA ALA A 84 -0.30 -25.66 3.78
C ALA A 84 0.50 -24.98 4.91
N PHE A 85 1.75 -24.56 4.63
CA PHE A 85 2.66 -23.98 5.61
C PHE A 85 2.90 -22.46 5.41
N ALA A 86 2.00 -21.77 4.74
CA ALA A 86 2.08 -20.33 4.63
C ALA A 86 1.41 -19.66 5.85
N LYS A 87 1.90 -18.46 6.23
CA LYS A 87 1.29 -17.65 7.30
C LYS A 87 -0.20 -17.37 7.09
N SER A 88 -0.67 -17.41 5.83
CA SER A 88 -2.06 -17.20 5.45
C SER A 88 -2.92 -18.47 5.52
N ASP A 89 -2.31 -19.65 5.63
CA ASP A 89 -3.03 -20.92 5.61
C ASP A 89 -3.71 -21.17 6.97
N GLU A 90 -5.03 -21.33 6.98
CA GLU A 90 -5.82 -21.39 8.22
C GLU A 90 -5.46 -22.58 9.09
N ASN A 91 -5.34 -23.76 8.50
CA ASN A 91 -4.94 -24.96 9.23
C ASN A 91 -3.52 -24.84 9.82
N PHE A 92 -2.66 -24.00 9.24
CA PHE A 92 -1.34 -23.72 9.80
C PHE A 92 -1.39 -22.70 10.93
N LYS A 93 -2.35 -21.77 10.88
CA LYS A 93 -2.58 -20.83 12.01
C LYS A 93 -3.06 -21.56 13.25
N ILE A 94 -3.91 -22.59 13.13
CA ILE A 94 -4.39 -23.39 14.24
C ILE A 94 -3.23 -24.02 15.01
N LEU A 95 -2.16 -24.42 14.32
CA LEU A 95 -0.98 -25.00 14.97
C LEU A 95 -0.19 -23.99 15.82
N GLN A 96 -0.41 -22.68 15.67
CA GLN A 96 0.20 -21.66 16.52
C GLN A 96 -0.41 -21.63 17.93
N GLU A 97 -1.63 -22.15 18.06
CA GLU A 97 -2.40 -22.26 19.32
C GLU A 97 -2.61 -23.72 19.72
N HIS A 98 -1.74 -24.64 19.22
CA HIS A 98 -1.82 -26.07 19.52
C HIS A 98 -1.58 -26.32 21.03
N GLU A 99 -2.22 -27.31 21.61
CA GLU A 99 -2.08 -27.67 23.05
C GLU A 99 -0.66 -28.09 23.46
N ASP A 100 0.14 -28.61 22.51
CA ASP A 100 1.54 -28.98 22.76
C ASP A 100 2.45 -27.76 22.43
N ASP A 101 3.11 -27.22 23.45
CA ASP A 101 4.04 -26.09 23.35
C ASP A 101 5.21 -26.32 22.36
N ARG A 102 5.60 -27.60 22.14
CA ARG A 102 6.64 -27.97 21.19
C ARG A 102 6.17 -27.71 19.74
N VAL A 103 4.89 -27.99 19.46
CA VAL A 103 4.28 -27.69 18.16
C VAL A 103 4.22 -26.19 17.95
N GLN A 104 3.77 -25.43 18.96
CA GLN A 104 3.75 -23.97 18.92
C GLN A 104 5.16 -23.41 18.65
N SER A 105 6.17 -23.87 19.38
CA SER A 105 7.57 -23.45 19.22
C SER A 105 8.11 -23.77 17.83
N LEU A 106 7.83 -24.96 17.30
CA LEU A 106 8.24 -25.37 15.96
C LEU A 106 7.62 -24.49 14.86
N VAL A 107 6.32 -24.21 14.98
CA VAL A 107 5.60 -23.33 14.03
C VAL A 107 6.10 -21.90 14.14
N ALA A 108 6.30 -21.37 15.35
CA ALA A 108 6.85 -20.04 15.59
C ALA A 108 8.26 -19.90 15.01
N ALA A 109 9.12 -20.91 15.21
CA ALA A 109 10.47 -20.95 14.62
C ALA A 109 10.45 -20.91 13.10
N ARG A 110 9.57 -21.68 12.45
CA ARG A 110 9.43 -21.67 11.00
C ARG A 110 8.96 -20.31 10.49
N LEU A 111 7.91 -19.73 11.08
CA LEU A 111 7.37 -18.43 10.66
C LEU A 111 8.38 -17.30 10.90
N GLY A 112 9.02 -17.27 12.05
CA GLY A 112 10.00 -16.26 12.42
C GLY A 112 11.29 -16.32 11.58
N ASN A 113 11.69 -17.51 11.15
CA ASN A 113 12.91 -17.73 10.37
C ASN A 113 12.71 -17.71 8.85
N LYS A 114 11.46 -17.76 8.36
CA LYS A 114 11.15 -17.86 6.93
C LYS A 114 11.59 -16.63 6.14
N SER A 115 11.46 -15.43 6.69
CA SER A 115 11.85 -14.20 6.03
C SER A 115 13.25 -13.75 6.45
N THR A 116 14.12 -13.48 5.49
CA THR A 116 15.44 -12.85 5.69
C THR A 116 15.44 -11.38 5.26
N LEU A 117 14.25 -10.82 5.00
CA LEU A 117 14.13 -9.48 4.42
C LEU A 117 14.60 -8.40 5.39
N GLU A 118 14.32 -8.57 6.69
CA GLU A 118 14.70 -7.65 7.75
C GLU A 118 16.24 -7.57 7.86
N GLU A 119 16.92 -8.70 8.01
CA GLU A 119 18.38 -8.75 8.08
C GLU A 119 19.04 -8.25 6.80
N THR A 120 18.53 -8.67 5.64
CA THR A 120 19.09 -8.25 4.34
C THR A 120 19.01 -6.73 4.15
N ARG A 121 17.90 -6.12 4.54
CA ARG A 121 17.73 -4.66 4.50
C ARG A 121 18.66 -3.96 5.50
N THR A 122 18.73 -4.46 6.74
CA THR A 122 19.58 -3.89 7.78
C THR A 122 21.05 -3.97 7.38
N GLN A 123 21.52 -5.12 6.90
CA GLN A 123 22.88 -5.28 6.36
C GLN A 123 23.18 -4.34 5.20
N ARG A 124 22.18 -4.11 4.33
CA ARG A 124 22.33 -3.16 3.22
C ARG A 124 22.47 -1.73 3.72
N PHE A 125 21.67 -1.31 4.70
CA PHE A 125 21.80 0.00 5.34
C PHE A 125 23.15 0.18 6.03
N ILE A 126 23.62 -0.82 6.79
CA ILE A 126 24.95 -0.82 7.40
C ILE A 126 26.05 -0.65 6.32
N GLY A 127 25.96 -1.37 5.22
CA GLY A 127 26.90 -1.24 4.11
C GLY A 127 26.87 0.14 3.43
N ILE A 128 25.72 0.83 3.43
CA ILE A 128 25.58 2.20 2.93
C ILE A 128 26.18 3.18 3.93
N SER A 129 25.80 3.09 5.23
CA SER A 129 26.27 3.96 6.29
C SER A 129 27.80 4.05 6.35
N LYS A 130 28.49 2.92 6.17
CA LYS A 130 29.98 2.85 6.10
C LYS A 130 30.59 3.58 4.91
N ARG A 131 29.80 3.98 3.92
CA ARG A 131 30.26 4.68 2.71
C ARG A 131 29.82 6.14 2.65
N GLY A 132 28.93 6.58 3.55
CA GLY A 132 28.42 7.93 3.63
C GLY A 132 26.90 7.98 3.75
N ARG A 133 26.32 9.06 3.23
CA ARG A 133 24.88 9.34 3.31
C ARG A 133 24.04 8.34 2.55
N LEU A 134 22.74 8.29 2.88
CA LEU A 134 21.77 7.41 2.26
C LEU A 134 21.36 7.92 0.86
N PRO A 135 21.84 7.31 -0.24
CA PRO A 135 21.24 7.56 -1.55
C PRO A 135 19.86 6.89 -1.56
N VAL A 136 18.81 7.65 -1.88
CA VAL A 136 17.42 7.17 -1.87
C VAL A 136 17.11 6.46 -3.18
N PRO A 137 17.16 5.11 -3.24
CA PRO A 137 17.03 4.37 -4.50
C PRO A 137 15.56 4.10 -4.80
N ILE A 138 14.87 5.08 -5.36
CA ILE A 138 13.51 4.92 -5.86
C ILE A 138 13.48 5.01 -7.38
N ARG A 139 12.59 4.25 -8.00
CA ARG A 139 12.38 4.24 -9.44
C ARG A 139 11.21 5.13 -9.80
N TYR A 140 11.49 6.11 -10.62
CA TYR A 140 10.44 6.91 -11.24
C TYR A 140 9.54 6.04 -12.12
N TYR A 141 8.23 6.25 -12.05
CA TYR A 141 7.20 5.59 -12.85
C TYR A 141 7.30 4.04 -12.84
N ALA A 142 7.51 3.46 -11.67
CA ALA A 142 7.71 2.01 -11.54
C ALA A 142 6.42 1.20 -11.61
N ALA A 143 5.30 1.79 -11.24
CA ALA A 143 4.00 1.17 -11.32
C ALA A 143 3.25 1.56 -12.59
N HIS A 144 2.29 0.76 -13.02
CA HIS A 144 1.41 1.00 -14.15
C HIS A 144 0.66 2.36 -14.08
N THR A 145 0.40 2.82 -12.87
CA THR A 145 -0.27 4.09 -12.55
C THR A 145 0.69 5.27 -12.35
N GLY A 146 1.97 5.08 -12.61
CA GLY A 146 3.00 6.11 -12.50
C GLY A 146 3.61 6.31 -11.11
N ARG A 147 3.19 5.55 -10.11
CA ARG A 147 3.76 5.61 -8.75
C ARG A 147 5.25 5.25 -8.76
N TRP A 148 6.00 5.89 -7.85
CA TRP A 148 7.38 5.50 -7.57
C TRP A 148 7.44 4.11 -6.96
N GLY A 149 8.52 3.40 -7.21
CA GLY A 149 8.76 2.08 -6.64
C GLY A 149 10.13 1.98 -5.99
N GLY A 150 10.24 1.07 -5.03
CA GLY A 150 11.52 0.81 -4.37
C GLY A 150 12.54 0.13 -5.29
N ALA A 151 13.81 0.37 -5.02
CA ALA A 151 14.95 -0.23 -5.73
C ALA A 151 16.03 -0.71 -4.75
N ASP A 152 17.11 -1.22 -5.27
CA ASP A 152 18.37 -1.58 -4.59
C ASP A 152 18.20 -2.49 -3.35
N LYS A 153 17.18 -3.37 -3.36
CA LYS A 153 16.87 -4.32 -2.27
C LYS A 153 16.57 -3.66 -0.91
N ILE A 154 16.56 -2.33 -0.81
CA ILE A 154 16.16 -1.60 0.39
C ILE A 154 14.64 -1.47 0.45
N ASN A 155 14.04 -1.08 -0.67
CA ASN A 155 12.61 -0.82 -0.83
C ASN A 155 12.06 0.11 0.27
N LEU A 156 12.49 1.37 0.25
CA LEU A 156 12.06 2.40 1.20
C LEU A 156 10.54 2.60 1.23
N GLN A 157 9.84 2.28 0.12
CA GLN A 157 8.37 2.34 0.03
C GLN A 157 7.66 1.36 0.97
N ASN A 158 8.35 0.33 1.48
CA ASN A 158 7.77 -0.75 2.29
C ASN A 158 8.64 -1.08 3.49
N LEU A 159 9.17 -0.07 4.18
CA LEU A 159 9.80 -0.29 5.48
C LEU A 159 8.72 -0.64 6.52
N PRO A 160 9.01 -1.59 7.43
CA PRO A 160 8.03 -1.94 8.45
C PRO A 160 7.74 -0.74 9.37
N SER A 161 6.48 -0.60 9.78
CA SER A 161 6.01 0.44 10.70
C SER A 161 5.25 -0.14 11.91
N ARG A 162 4.98 -1.45 11.91
CA ARG A 162 4.20 -2.14 12.96
C ARG A 162 5.02 -3.24 13.61
N GLY A 163 4.61 -3.62 14.83
CA GLY A 163 5.27 -4.65 15.64
C GLY A 163 6.43 -4.10 16.47
N PRO A 164 7.06 -4.94 17.31
CA PRO A 164 8.06 -4.52 18.32
C PRO A 164 9.32 -3.87 17.69
N ASN A 165 9.65 -4.22 16.45
CA ASN A 165 10.78 -3.63 15.72
C ASN A 165 10.33 -2.77 14.53
N GLY A 166 9.00 -2.47 14.44
CA GLY A 166 8.39 -1.90 13.24
C GLY A 166 9.04 -0.60 12.76
N LYS A 167 9.34 0.34 13.65
CA LYS A 167 9.91 1.63 13.28
C LYS A 167 11.44 1.68 13.31
N LYS A 168 12.16 0.63 13.75
CA LYS A 168 13.63 0.70 13.93
C LYS A 168 14.37 1.08 12.65
N LEU A 169 14.03 0.48 11.50
CA LEU A 169 14.64 0.83 10.22
C LEU A 169 14.31 2.25 9.75
N LYS A 170 13.09 2.74 10.03
CA LYS A 170 12.72 4.13 9.74
C LYS A 170 13.45 5.10 10.65
N ARG A 171 13.61 4.78 11.95
CA ARG A 171 14.35 5.57 12.92
C ARG A 171 15.84 5.62 12.64
N ALA A 172 16.39 4.61 11.98
CA ALA A 172 17.79 4.62 11.56
C ALA A 172 18.07 5.60 10.40
N ILE A 173 17.03 6.14 9.74
CA ILE A 173 17.17 7.18 8.71
C ILE A 173 17.09 8.53 9.43
N ILE A 174 18.22 9.22 9.57
CA ILE A 174 18.36 10.41 10.40
C ILE A 174 18.72 11.66 9.61
N ALA A 175 18.32 12.81 10.13
CA ALA A 175 18.82 14.10 9.66
C ALA A 175 20.30 14.27 10.06
N PRO A 176 21.14 14.96 9.28
CA PRO A 176 22.46 15.36 9.70
C PRO A 176 22.38 16.34 10.89
N GLU A 177 23.50 16.52 11.57
CA GLU A 177 23.61 17.47 12.69
C GLU A 177 23.17 18.88 12.27
N GLY A 178 22.39 19.56 13.12
CA GLY A 178 21.82 20.89 12.85
C GLY A 178 20.59 20.88 11.94
N TYR A 179 20.08 19.69 11.58
CA TYR A 179 18.91 19.53 10.71
C TYR A 179 17.83 18.68 11.37
N THR A 180 16.61 18.83 10.86
CA THR A 180 15.42 18.05 11.26
C THR A 180 14.69 17.58 10.01
N VAL A 181 14.14 16.36 10.05
CA VAL A 181 13.22 15.85 9.03
C VAL A 181 11.85 16.44 9.28
N VAL A 182 11.23 16.95 8.22
CA VAL A 182 9.83 17.36 8.16
C VAL A 182 9.14 16.46 7.15
N GLU A 183 8.14 15.70 7.57
CA GLU A 183 7.36 14.81 6.71
C GLU A 183 5.90 15.22 6.72
N ALA A 184 5.23 15.06 5.58
CA ALA A 184 3.78 15.17 5.49
C ALA A 184 3.21 14.06 4.61
N ASP A 185 2.20 13.38 5.13
CA ASP A 185 1.45 12.31 4.48
C ASP A 185 0.07 12.79 4.03
N SER A 186 -0.31 12.50 2.80
CA SER A 186 -1.60 12.93 2.27
C SER A 186 -2.73 12.07 2.81
N SER A 187 -3.66 12.68 3.55
CA SER A 187 -4.75 11.99 4.22
C SER A 187 -5.74 11.38 3.23
N GLN A 188 -5.82 10.05 3.16
CA GLN A 188 -6.77 9.26 2.37
C GLN A 188 -6.92 9.72 0.90
N ILE A 189 -5.85 10.11 0.25
CA ILE A 189 -5.90 10.76 -1.08
C ILE A 189 -6.67 9.95 -2.11
N GLU A 190 -6.51 8.62 -2.15
CA GLU A 190 -7.22 7.78 -3.12
C GLU A 190 -8.74 7.77 -2.89
N ALA A 191 -9.21 7.75 -1.63
CA ALA A 191 -10.63 7.79 -1.30
C ALA A 191 -11.25 9.18 -1.62
N ARG A 192 -10.51 10.25 -1.36
CA ARG A 192 -10.89 11.63 -1.72
C ARG A 192 -10.98 11.79 -3.24
N VAL A 193 -10.00 11.31 -3.97
CA VAL A 193 -10.00 11.30 -5.44
C VAL A 193 -11.17 10.49 -5.97
N LEU A 194 -11.46 9.31 -5.41
CA LEU A 194 -12.59 8.47 -5.82
C LEU A 194 -13.92 9.18 -5.66
N ALA A 195 -14.18 9.79 -4.49
CA ALA A 195 -15.40 10.53 -4.21
C ALA A 195 -15.57 11.72 -5.18
N TRP A 196 -14.51 12.50 -5.35
CA TRP A 196 -14.49 13.66 -6.25
C TRP A 196 -14.66 13.26 -7.72
N PHE A 197 -13.96 12.24 -8.19
CA PHE A 197 -14.02 11.75 -9.58
C PHE A 197 -15.41 11.17 -9.91
N ALA A 198 -16.03 10.48 -8.97
CA ALA A 198 -17.38 9.95 -9.13
C ALA A 198 -18.47 11.02 -8.98
N GLY A 199 -18.15 12.19 -8.44
CA GLY A 199 -19.11 13.23 -8.09
C GLY A 199 -20.02 12.84 -6.92
N GLN A 200 -19.52 12.03 -5.96
CA GLN A 200 -20.19 11.65 -4.72
C GLN A 200 -20.05 12.81 -3.73
N ASN A 201 -20.88 13.85 -3.92
CA ASN A 201 -20.70 15.16 -3.28
C ASN A 201 -20.86 15.12 -1.75
N ASP A 202 -21.76 14.30 -1.22
CA ASP A 202 -21.93 14.10 0.22
C ASP A 202 -20.65 13.58 0.88
N LEU A 203 -19.96 12.63 0.24
CA LEU A 203 -18.67 12.12 0.70
C LEU A 203 -17.54 13.16 0.51
N VAL A 204 -17.57 13.93 -0.59
CA VAL A 204 -16.66 15.07 -0.81
C VAL A 204 -16.84 16.12 0.28
N ASP A 205 -18.07 16.45 0.65
CA ASP A 205 -18.38 17.41 1.70
C ASP A 205 -17.90 16.94 3.09
N GLN A 206 -18.05 15.64 3.40
CA GLN A 206 -17.53 15.06 4.63
C GLN A 206 -15.99 15.19 4.70
N PHE A 207 -15.29 14.87 3.62
CA PHE A 207 -13.85 15.08 3.55
C PHE A 207 -13.44 16.55 3.68
N SER A 208 -14.18 17.46 3.07
CA SER A 208 -13.91 18.91 3.12
C SER A 208 -14.09 19.48 4.54
N LYS A 209 -15.00 18.92 5.32
CA LYS A 209 -15.25 19.29 6.71
C LYS A 209 -14.30 18.63 7.72
N GLY A 210 -13.41 17.74 7.25
CA GLY A 210 -12.52 16.96 8.12
C GLY A 210 -13.25 15.90 8.96
N GLU A 211 -14.44 15.46 8.51
CA GLU A 211 -15.21 14.43 9.21
C GLU A 211 -14.57 13.05 9.05
N ASP A 212 -14.73 12.19 10.07
CA ASP A 212 -14.25 10.81 10.02
C ASP A 212 -15.19 9.93 9.19
N VAL A 213 -14.98 9.91 7.87
CA VAL A 213 -15.80 9.15 6.91
C VAL A 213 -15.89 7.65 7.24
N TYR A 214 -14.90 7.11 7.97
CA TYR A 214 -14.91 5.73 8.42
C TYR A 214 -15.91 5.50 9.54
N LYS A 215 -16.06 6.49 10.47
CA LYS A 215 -17.08 6.46 11.49
C LYS A 215 -18.48 6.64 10.89
N TYR A 216 -18.65 7.52 9.91
CA TYR A 216 -19.94 7.69 9.21
C TYR A 216 -20.35 6.39 8.49
N MET A 217 -19.42 5.73 7.81
CA MET A 217 -19.70 4.43 7.19
C MET A 217 -20.06 3.37 8.23
N ALA A 218 -19.34 3.30 9.34
CA ALA A 218 -19.63 2.37 10.43
C ALA A 218 -20.98 2.68 11.08
N SER A 219 -21.33 3.94 11.30
CA SER A 219 -22.64 4.39 11.77
C SER A 219 -23.77 3.83 10.90
N SER A 220 -23.63 3.93 9.59
CA SER A 220 -24.59 3.38 8.63
C SER A 220 -24.65 1.84 8.64
N ILE A 221 -23.50 1.15 8.79
CA ILE A 221 -23.44 -0.31 8.85
C ILE A 221 -24.11 -0.86 10.11
N TYR A 222 -23.82 -0.27 11.27
CA TYR A 222 -24.25 -0.76 12.58
C TYR A 222 -25.50 -0.07 13.13
N ASN A 223 -26.03 0.93 12.42
CA ASN A 223 -27.18 1.74 12.83
C ASN A 223 -27.00 2.34 14.24
N VAL A 224 -25.84 2.95 14.48
CA VAL A 224 -25.49 3.65 15.74
C VAL A 224 -25.10 5.09 15.42
N ALA A 225 -25.24 6.00 16.40
CA ALA A 225 -24.79 7.39 16.23
C ALA A 225 -23.26 7.44 16.03
N VAL A 226 -22.77 8.39 15.24
CA VAL A 226 -21.35 8.51 14.85
C VAL A 226 -20.43 8.62 16.06
N GLU A 227 -20.85 9.32 17.10
CA GLU A 227 -20.14 9.49 18.37
C GLU A 227 -20.01 8.17 19.17
N ASN A 228 -20.94 7.23 18.96
CA ASN A 228 -20.98 5.94 19.65
C ASN A 228 -20.25 4.82 18.88
N VAL A 229 -19.68 5.13 17.72
CA VAL A 229 -18.93 4.16 16.92
C VAL A 229 -17.66 3.72 17.65
N THR A 230 -17.55 2.42 17.91
CA THR A 230 -16.37 1.82 18.55
C THR A 230 -15.15 1.77 17.61
N LYS A 231 -13.97 1.50 18.16
CA LYS A 231 -12.73 1.33 17.35
C LYS A 231 -12.86 0.19 16.35
N ASP A 232 -13.47 -0.92 16.74
CA ASP A 232 -13.65 -2.11 15.89
C ASP A 232 -14.66 -1.83 14.78
N GLN A 233 -15.78 -1.18 15.09
CA GLN A 233 -16.75 -0.75 14.09
C GLN A 233 -16.14 0.25 13.10
N ARG A 234 -15.34 1.21 13.58
CA ARG A 234 -14.60 2.14 12.73
C ARG A 234 -13.63 1.41 11.80
N PHE A 235 -12.98 0.35 12.29
CA PHE A 235 -12.08 -0.47 11.48
C PHE A 235 -12.84 -1.17 10.33
N VAL A 236 -14.03 -1.71 10.60
CA VAL A 236 -14.91 -2.27 9.56
C VAL A 236 -15.32 -1.18 8.56
N GLY A 237 -15.74 0.00 9.04
CA GLY A 237 -16.04 1.15 8.18
C GLY A 237 -14.86 1.56 7.29
N LYS A 238 -13.64 1.60 7.84
CA LYS A 238 -12.42 1.86 7.07
C LYS A 238 -12.17 0.80 5.99
N THR A 239 -12.29 -0.46 6.35
CA THR A 239 -12.10 -1.57 5.40
C THR A 239 -13.14 -1.54 4.29
N THR A 240 -14.38 -1.13 4.63
CA THR A 240 -15.47 -0.96 3.67
C THR A 240 -15.18 0.17 2.69
N ILE A 241 -14.86 1.37 3.15
CA ILE A 241 -14.54 2.52 2.28
C ILE A 241 -13.37 2.20 1.34
N LEU A 242 -12.28 1.65 1.86
CA LEU A 242 -11.06 1.39 1.08
C LEU A 242 -11.20 0.20 0.14
N GLY A 243 -11.94 -0.83 0.53
CA GLY A 243 -12.12 -2.05 -0.26
C GLY A 243 -13.28 -1.96 -1.24
N ALA A 244 -14.47 -1.63 -0.75
CA ALA A 244 -15.68 -1.59 -1.58
C ALA A 244 -15.62 -0.46 -2.61
N GLY A 245 -14.84 0.60 -2.37
CA GLY A 245 -14.61 1.70 -3.32
C GLY A 245 -14.17 1.26 -4.72
N TYR A 246 -13.49 0.14 -4.80
CA TYR A 246 -12.99 -0.43 -6.07
C TYR A 246 -13.70 -1.72 -6.50
N GLY A 247 -14.95 -1.89 -6.05
CA GLY A 247 -15.81 -2.98 -6.49
C GLY A 247 -15.54 -4.32 -5.84
N MET A 248 -14.99 -4.35 -4.62
CA MET A 248 -14.80 -5.57 -3.85
C MET A 248 -16.15 -6.28 -3.60
N GLY A 249 -16.18 -7.59 -3.81
CA GLY A 249 -17.33 -8.43 -3.49
C GLY A 249 -17.32 -8.91 -2.04
N ALA A 250 -18.47 -9.43 -1.58
CA ALA A 250 -18.67 -9.86 -0.18
C ALA A 250 -17.69 -10.95 0.27
N GLU A 251 -17.41 -11.95 -0.56
CA GLU A 251 -16.47 -13.02 -0.24
C GLU A 251 -15.05 -12.51 0.04
N LYS A 252 -14.57 -11.61 -0.82
CA LYS A 252 -13.25 -10.99 -0.63
C LYS A 252 -13.22 -10.07 0.59
N PHE A 253 -14.31 -9.36 0.86
CA PHE A 253 -14.46 -8.50 2.02
C PHE A 253 -14.44 -9.32 3.32
N GLN A 254 -15.22 -10.40 3.39
CA GLN A 254 -15.20 -11.36 4.50
C GLN A 254 -13.80 -11.90 4.75
N ALA A 255 -13.12 -12.40 3.71
CA ALA A 255 -11.77 -12.93 3.82
C ALA A 255 -10.76 -11.88 4.30
N GLN A 256 -10.92 -10.62 3.89
CA GLN A 256 -10.07 -9.52 4.33
C GLN A 256 -10.29 -9.18 5.81
N LEU A 257 -11.54 -9.10 6.27
CA LEU A 257 -11.85 -8.88 7.69
C LEU A 257 -11.31 -10.01 8.56
N LYS A 258 -11.48 -11.26 8.13
CA LYS A 258 -10.96 -12.44 8.85
C LYS A 258 -9.44 -12.38 9.03
N GLN A 259 -8.67 -11.88 8.05
CA GLN A 259 -7.22 -11.67 8.20
C GLN A 259 -6.84 -10.68 9.32
N TYR A 260 -7.76 -9.80 9.69
CA TYR A 260 -7.59 -8.83 10.77
C TYR A 260 -8.25 -9.26 12.09
N GLY A 261 -8.74 -10.52 12.17
CA GLY A 261 -9.36 -11.07 13.37
C GLY A 261 -10.86 -10.78 13.52
N PHE A 262 -11.50 -10.23 12.46
CA PHE A 262 -12.95 -9.99 12.43
C PHE A 262 -13.62 -11.12 11.64
N ASP A 263 -14.25 -12.04 12.34
CA ASP A 263 -15.01 -13.13 11.72
C ASP A 263 -16.48 -12.71 11.60
N ILE A 264 -16.98 -12.61 10.36
CA ILE A 264 -18.37 -12.28 10.03
C ILE A 264 -18.92 -13.30 9.04
N GLU A 265 -20.21 -13.55 9.09
CA GLU A 265 -20.89 -14.41 8.13
C GLU A 265 -20.94 -13.77 6.73
N LEU A 266 -21.03 -14.60 5.69
CA LEU A 266 -21.04 -14.12 4.31
C LEU A 266 -22.25 -13.22 4.00
N ASP A 267 -23.40 -13.50 4.60
CA ASP A 267 -24.61 -12.69 4.44
C ASP A 267 -24.44 -11.30 5.10
N GLU A 268 -23.75 -11.23 6.23
CA GLU A 268 -23.38 -9.95 6.84
C GLU A 268 -22.40 -9.18 5.95
N ALA A 269 -21.40 -9.85 5.39
CA ALA A 269 -20.50 -9.23 4.42
C ALA A 269 -21.25 -8.69 3.18
N ARG A 270 -22.26 -9.42 2.68
CA ARG A 270 -23.12 -8.96 1.59
C ARG A 270 -23.94 -7.73 1.99
N ARG A 271 -24.50 -7.74 3.20
CA ARG A 271 -25.26 -6.60 3.75
C ARG A 271 -24.39 -5.35 3.79
N VAL A 272 -23.18 -5.43 4.34
CA VAL A 272 -22.24 -4.32 4.44
C VAL A 272 -21.87 -3.76 3.06
N ILE A 273 -21.54 -4.63 2.12
CA ILE A 273 -21.20 -4.21 0.75
C ILE A 273 -22.40 -3.53 0.05
N ASN A 274 -23.62 -3.99 0.30
CA ASN A 274 -24.83 -3.37 -0.29
C ASN A 274 -25.09 -2.01 0.34
N ILE A 275 -24.97 -1.85 1.65
CA ILE A 275 -25.06 -0.55 2.34
C ILE A 275 -24.07 0.46 1.73
N TYR A 276 -22.81 0.03 1.52
CA TYR A 276 -21.84 0.90 0.86
C TYR A 276 -22.27 1.32 -0.55
N ARG A 277 -22.77 0.38 -1.36
CA ARG A 277 -23.16 0.63 -2.75
C ARG A 277 -24.38 1.55 -2.86
N GLU A 278 -25.28 1.45 -1.92
CA GLU A 278 -26.47 2.31 -1.83
C GLU A 278 -26.10 3.71 -1.37
N ALA A 279 -25.30 3.83 -0.31
CA ALA A 279 -24.82 5.11 0.18
C ALA A 279 -23.93 5.82 -0.86
N ASN A 280 -23.11 5.08 -1.60
CA ASN A 280 -22.17 5.61 -2.59
C ASN A 280 -22.57 5.23 -4.03
N PHE A 281 -23.82 5.47 -4.39
CA PHE A 281 -24.38 5.03 -5.67
C PHE A 281 -23.69 5.65 -6.90
N LYS A 282 -23.12 6.86 -6.79
CA LYS A 282 -22.36 7.49 -7.88
C LYS A 282 -21.02 6.80 -8.11
N ILE A 283 -20.37 6.33 -7.04
CA ILE A 283 -19.18 5.49 -7.15
C ILE A 283 -19.52 4.17 -7.84
N SER A 284 -20.63 3.52 -7.43
CA SER A 284 -21.11 2.30 -8.09
C SER A 284 -21.46 2.51 -9.57
N LYS A 285 -22.00 3.69 -9.92
CA LYS A 285 -22.26 4.07 -11.32
C LYS A 285 -20.95 4.20 -12.11
N VAL A 286 -19.94 4.84 -11.56
CA VAL A 286 -18.64 5.03 -12.24
C VAL A 286 -17.97 3.69 -12.58
N TRP A 287 -18.15 2.63 -11.78
CA TRP A 287 -17.66 1.30 -12.16
C TRP A 287 -18.36 0.74 -13.42
N LYS A 288 -19.68 0.98 -13.54
CA LYS A 288 -20.45 0.57 -14.72
C LYS A 288 -20.00 1.36 -15.95
N ASP A 289 -19.81 2.66 -15.80
CA ASP A 289 -19.30 3.53 -16.86
C ASP A 289 -17.88 3.10 -17.29
N ALA A 290 -17.04 2.70 -16.36
CA ALA A 290 -15.71 2.17 -16.62
C ALA A 290 -15.74 0.81 -17.34
N ASN A 291 -16.67 -0.10 -17.00
CA ASN A 291 -16.88 -1.35 -17.76
C ASN A 291 -17.29 -1.06 -19.21
N TYR A 292 -18.18 -0.09 -19.42
CA TYR A 292 -18.57 0.33 -20.75
C TYR A 292 -17.37 0.93 -21.52
N MET A 293 -16.59 1.79 -20.88
CA MET A 293 -15.36 2.36 -21.45
C MET A 293 -14.36 1.26 -21.86
N VAL A 294 -14.12 0.25 -21.01
CA VAL A 294 -13.25 -0.90 -21.34
C VAL A 294 -13.72 -1.61 -22.60
N LYS A 295 -15.04 -1.84 -22.71
CA LYS A 295 -15.64 -2.44 -23.93
C LYS A 295 -15.38 -1.58 -25.17
N GLN A 296 -15.52 -0.26 -25.08
CA GLN A 296 -15.28 0.63 -26.20
C GLN A 296 -13.80 0.66 -26.57
N LEU A 297 -12.93 0.77 -25.59
CA LEU A 297 -11.47 0.79 -25.76
C LEU A 297 -10.95 -0.51 -26.41
N ALA A 298 -11.50 -1.68 -26.02
CA ALA A 298 -11.18 -2.96 -26.63
C ALA A 298 -11.60 -3.05 -28.13
N ASN A 299 -12.54 -2.21 -28.53
CA ASN A 299 -12.98 -2.08 -29.95
C ASN A 299 -12.35 -0.85 -30.63
N ASN A 300 -11.30 -0.27 -30.08
CA ASN A 300 -10.60 0.93 -30.56
C ASN A 300 -11.54 2.13 -30.77
N ARG A 301 -12.52 2.31 -29.87
CA ARG A 301 -13.50 3.40 -29.93
C ARG A 301 -13.29 4.38 -28.80
N ALA A 302 -13.32 5.67 -29.13
CA ALA A 302 -13.37 6.74 -28.13
C ALA A 302 -14.74 6.79 -27.43
N VAL A 303 -14.72 7.16 -26.16
CA VAL A 303 -15.94 7.39 -25.36
C VAL A 303 -15.63 8.45 -24.29
N GLN A 304 -16.62 9.25 -23.95
CA GLN A 304 -16.47 10.14 -22.81
C GLN A 304 -16.49 9.33 -21.51
N PHE A 305 -15.50 9.56 -20.63
CA PHE A 305 -15.34 8.83 -19.38
C PHE A 305 -14.96 9.73 -18.22
N GLY A 306 -15.62 9.54 -17.10
CA GLY A 306 -15.34 10.22 -15.85
C GLY A 306 -15.75 11.69 -15.82
N LYS A 307 -15.21 12.43 -14.84
CA LYS A 307 -15.44 13.87 -14.65
C LYS A 307 -14.83 14.64 -15.83
N LYS A 308 -15.54 15.64 -16.35
CA LYS A 308 -15.24 16.40 -17.57
C LYS A 308 -13.74 16.61 -17.84
N GLY A 309 -13.24 16.02 -18.92
CA GLY A 309 -11.92 16.30 -19.47
C GLY A 309 -10.71 15.87 -18.61
N ILE A 310 -10.95 15.25 -17.47
CA ILE A 310 -9.86 14.83 -16.56
C ILE A 310 -9.10 13.62 -17.13
N ILE A 311 -9.83 12.67 -17.70
CA ILE A 311 -9.27 11.46 -18.31
C ILE A 311 -9.57 11.49 -19.80
N GLY A 312 -8.53 11.51 -20.61
CA GLY A 312 -8.63 11.32 -22.06
C GLY A 312 -8.64 9.84 -22.43
N ILE A 313 -9.17 9.53 -23.62
CA ILE A 313 -9.16 8.18 -24.17
C ILE A 313 -8.32 8.18 -25.43
N ASP A 314 -7.37 7.25 -25.50
CA ASP A 314 -6.55 6.99 -26.68
C ASP A 314 -6.87 5.60 -27.23
N PRO A 315 -7.81 5.50 -28.18
CA PRO A 315 -8.25 4.20 -28.69
C PRO A 315 -7.18 3.46 -29.48
N GLU A 316 -6.34 4.18 -30.20
CA GLU A 316 -5.29 3.58 -31.05
C GLU A 316 -4.24 2.85 -30.24
N ASN A 317 -3.89 3.41 -29.07
CA ASN A 317 -2.92 2.82 -28.17
C ASN A 317 -3.56 2.04 -27.02
N GLN A 318 -4.88 1.89 -27.00
CA GLN A 318 -5.65 1.26 -25.92
C GLN A 318 -5.21 1.81 -24.55
N ALA A 319 -5.27 3.12 -24.39
CA ALA A 319 -4.76 3.80 -23.21
C ALA A 319 -5.70 4.90 -22.70
N LEU A 320 -5.57 5.21 -21.39
CA LEU A 320 -6.15 6.40 -20.78
C LEU A 320 -5.08 7.48 -20.65
N ILE A 321 -5.43 8.72 -20.99
CA ILE A 321 -4.56 9.89 -20.84
C ILE A 321 -4.91 10.53 -19.51
N ILE A 322 -3.93 10.68 -18.62
CA ILE A 322 -4.08 11.26 -17.28
C ILE A 322 -3.69 12.75 -17.29
N PRO A 323 -4.02 13.53 -16.25
CA PRO A 323 -3.88 15.00 -16.26
C PRO A 323 -2.47 15.52 -16.56
N ASN A 324 -1.41 14.78 -16.21
CA ASN A 324 -0.02 15.14 -16.54
C ASN A 324 0.38 14.87 -18.00
N GLY A 325 -0.55 14.37 -18.83
CA GLY A 325 -0.34 14.02 -20.23
C GLY A 325 0.31 12.66 -20.48
N LEU A 326 0.59 11.88 -19.43
CA LEU A 326 1.04 10.48 -19.55
C LEU A 326 -0.14 9.53 -19.73
N LYS A 327 0.15 8.27 -20.03
CA LYS A 327 -0.88 7.28 -20.37
C LYS A 327 -0.82 6.06 -19.45
N ILE A 328 -2.00 5.53 -19.12
CA ILE A 328 -2.17 4.20 -18.55
C ILE A 328 -2.51 3.27 -19.72
N PHE A 329 -1.59 2.39 -20.06
CA PHE A 329 -1.74 1.49 -21.20
C PHE A 329 -2.42 0.18 -20.82
N TYR A 330 -3.29 -0.32 -21.69
CA TYR A 330 -3.87 -1.66 -21.64
C TYR A 330 -3.55 -2.42 -22.93
N PRO A 331 -2.27 -2.81 -23.15
CA PRO A 331 -1.82 -3.36 -24.44
C PRO A 331 -2.56 -4.64 -24.81
N GLU A 332 -2.91 -4.79 -26.07
CA GLU A 332 -3.64 -5.95 -26.59
C GLU A 332 -4.94 -6.22 -25.79
N LEU A 333 -5.65 -5.14 -25.41
CA LEU A 333 -6.92 -5.25 -24.70
C LEU A 333 -7.96 -5.90 -25.61
N HIS A 334 -8.53 -7.02 -25.17
CA HIS A 334 -9.63 -7.69 -25.85
C HIS A 334 -10.56 -8.41 -24.86
N GLY A 335 -11.75 -8.75 -25.33
CA GLY A 335 -12.70 -9.57 -24.59
C GLY A 335 -12.56 -11.03 -24.98
N GLU A 336 -12.69 -11.92 -24.03
CA GLU A 336 -12.64 -13.37 -24.22
C GLU A 336 -13.65 -14.09 -23.32
N GLN A 337 -14.11 -15.27 -23.77
CA GLN A 337 -14.95 -16.13 -22.97
C GLN A 337 -14.08 -16.95 -22.02
N SER A 338 -14.38 -16.88 -20.72
CA SER A 338 -13.73 -17.68 -19.68
C SER A 338 -14.74 -18.62 -19.01
N GLU A 339 -14.27 -19.51 -18.14
CA GLU A 339 -15.14 -20.36 -17.29
C GLU A 339 -16.07 -19.52 -16.39
N LYS A 340 -15.67 -18.28 -16.05
CA LYS A 340 -16.44 -17.34 -15.22
C LYS A 340 -17.34 -16.40 -16.01
N GLY A 341 -17.44 -16.59 -17.34
CA GLY A 341 -18.19 -15.73 -18.24
C GLY A 341 -17.28 -14.87 -19.14
N PHE A 342 -17.87 -13.85 -19.77
CA PHE A 342 -17.13 -12.97 -20.68
C PHE A 342 -16.30 -11.94 -19.88
N GLU A 343 -15.01 -11.90 -20.14
CA GLU A 343 -14.04 -11.04 -19.42
C GLU A 343 -13.18 -10.25 -20.40
N TYR A 344 -12.65 -9.09 -19.93
CA TYR A 344 -11.66 -8.32 -20.64
C TYR A 344 -10.28 -8.56 -20.02
N THR A 345 -9.26 -8.77 -20.87
CA THR A 345 -7.88 -8.98 -20.46
C THR A 345 -6.94 -8.11 -21.29
N TYR A 346 -5.79 -7.77 -20.73
CA TYR A 346 -4.72 -7.09 -21.43
C TYR A 346 -3.36 -7.72 -21.12
N LYS A 347 -2.38 -7.48 -22.00
CA LYS A 347 -1.04 -8.07 -21.88
C LYS A 347 -0.21 -7.36 -20.80
N ILE A 348 0.46 -8.16 -20.00
CA ILE A 348 1.48 -7.71 -19.05
C ILE A 348 2.79 -8.47 -19.31
N ARG A 349 3.88 -8.07 -18.64
CA ARG A 349 5.20 -8.69 -18.86
C ARG A 349 5.21 -10.22 -18.75
N ARG A 350 4.36 -10.80 -17.91
CA ARG A 350 4.28 -12.26 -17.68
C ARG A 350 2.86 -12.76 -17.93
N GLY A 351 2.42 -12.73 -19.20
CA GLY A 351 1.11 -13.21 -19.60
C GLY A 351 0.06 -12.12 -19.69
N ARG A 352 -1.16 -12.41 -19.30
CA ARG A 352 -2.32 -11.51 -19.38
C ARG A 352 -2.94 -11.31 -18.00
N THR A 353 -3.62 -10.21 -17.82
CA THR A 353 -4.37 -9.94 -16.59
C THR A 353 -5.74 -9.39 -16.91
N ARG A 354 -6.71 -9.72 -16.06
CA ARG A 354 -8.08 -9.25 -16.16
C ARG A 354 -8.19 -7.77 -15.84
N ILE A 355 -9.07 -7.07 -16.56
CA ILE A 355 -9.47 -5.68 -16.31
C ILE A 355 -10.99 -5.57 -16.27
N TYR A 356 -11.49 -4.78 -15.34
CA TYR A 356 -12.91 -4.50 -15.16
C TYR A 356 -13.08 -3.11 -14.53
N GLY A 357 -14.29 -2.58 -14.51
CA GLY A 357 -14.55 -1.20 -14.11
C GLY A 357 -13.97 -0.78 -12.78
N GLY A 358 -14.14 -1.60 -11.72
CA GLY A 358 -13.53 -1.30 -10.41
C GLY A 358 -12.01 -1.21 -10.46
N LYS A 359 -11.35 -2.08 -11.26
CA LYS A 359 -9.88 -2.04 -11.40
C LYS A 359 -9.40 -0.86 -12.25
N VAL A 360 -10.18 -0.44 -13.24
CA VAL A 360 -9.90 0.80 -13.99
C VAL A 360 -9.98 2.00 -13.05
N ILE A 361 -11.03 2.08 -12.22
CA ILE A 361 -11.19 3.18 -11.28
C ILE A 361 -10.05 3.22 -10.25
N GLU A 362 -9.62 2.07 -9.74
CA GLU A 362 -8.42 1.97 -8.90
C GLU A 362 -7.18 2.57 -9.61
N ASN A 363 -6.94 2.17 -10.87
CA ASN A 363 -5.81 2.69 -11.66
C ASN A 363 -5.92 4.21 -11.86
N VAL A 364 -7.10 4.71 -12.17
CA VAL A 364 -7.36 6.15 -12.38
C VAL A 364 -7.15 6.93 -11.09
N CYS A 365 -7.71 6.49 -9.97
CA CYS A 365 -7.54 7.16 -8.68
C CYS A 365 -6.08 7.20 -8.24
N GLN A 366 -5.35 6.08 -8.38
CA GLN A 366 -3.91 6.04 -8.09
C GLN A 366 -3.10 6.98 -8.98
N ALA A 367 -3.42 7.05 -10.27
CA ALA A 367 -2.71 7.92 -11.20
C ALA A 367 -3.01 9.41 -10.96
N ILE A 368 -4.26 9.76 -10.65
CA ILE A 368 -4.64 11.13 -10.28
C ILE A 368 -3.95 11.54 -8.97
N ALA A 369 -4.00 10.69 -7.94
CA ALA A 369 -3.31 10.94 -6.68
C ALA A 369 -1.81 11.17 -6.90
N ARG A 370 -1.17 10.34 -7.72
CA ARG A 370 0.24 10.50 -8.08
C ARG A 370 0.51 11.82 -8.80
N CYS A 371 -0.38 12.29 -9.66
CA CYS A 371 -0.21 13.59 -10.33
C CYS A 371 -0.24 14.73 -9.31
N ILE A 372 -1.18 14.70 -8.37
CA ILE A 372 -1.31 15.71 -7.31
C ILE A 372 -0.07 15.72 -6.43
N ILE A 373 0.33 14.57 -5.88
CA ILE A 373 1.53 14.42 -5.04
C ILE A 373 2.78 14.88 -5.78
N GLY A 374 2.90 14.57 -7.07
CA GLY A 374 4.02 15.03 -7.89
C GLY A 374 4.08 16.55 -8.02
N GLU A 375 2.97 17.22 -8.25
CA GLU A 375 2.94 18.69 -8.33
C GLU A 375 3.18 19.34 -6.96
N GLN A 376 2.63 18.79 -5.87
CA GLN A 376 2.89 19.20 -4.49
C GLN A 376 4.38 19.05 -4.14
N MET A 377 5.01 17.93 -4.53
CA MET A 377 6.45 17.70 -4.36
C MET A 377 7.28 18.79 -5.06
N LEU A 378 6.90 19.20 -6.26
CA LEU A 378 7.59 20.28 -6.97
C LEU A 378 7.39 21.64 -6.31
N LEU A 379 6.24 21.89 -5.69
CA LEU A 379 6.01 23.11 -4.90
C LEU A 379 6.90 23.15 -3.67
N ILE A 380 6.95 22.05 -2.92
CA ILE A 380 7.79 21.93 -1.72
C ILE A 380 9.26 22.12 -2.11
N ASN A 381 9.71 21.46 -3.18
CA ASN A 381 11.11 21.49 -3.63
C ASN A 381 11.58 22.88 -4.13
N LYS A 382 10.68 23.88 -4.29
CA LYS A 382 11.07 25.26 -4.58
C LYS A 382 11.75 25.96 -3.41
N LYS A 383 11.42 25.58 -2.18
CA LYS A 383 11.94 26.20 -0.97
C LYS A 383 12.75 25.22 -0.11
N TYR A 384 12.23 24.00 0.09
CA TYR A 384 12.86 22.98 0.91
C TYR A 384 13.14 21.74 0.06
N LYS A 385 14.39 21.28 0.07
CA LYS A 385 14.81 20.14 -0.71
C LYS A 385 14.08 18.87 -0.27
N VAL A 386 13.36 18.25 -1.19
CA VAL A 386 12.74 16.94 -0.99
C VAL A 386 13.83 15.89 -0.96
N VAL A 387 13.88 15.10 0.11
CA VAL A 387 14.92 14.08 0.36
C VAL A 387 14.38 12.66 0.26
N LEU A 388 13.08 12.48 0.43
CA LEU A 388 12.42 11.17 0.38
C LEU A 388 10.94 11.35 -0.02
N THR A 389 10.41 10.41 -0.78
CA THR A 389 8.97 10.23 -0.96
C THR A 389 8.60 8.77 -0.79
N VAL A 390 7.55 8.49 -0.04
CA VAL A 390 7.03 7.15 0.25
C VAL A 390 5.53 7.14 0.01
N HIS A 391 5.09 6.47 -1.05
CA HIS A 391 3.70 6.48 -1.51
C HIS A 391 3.16 7.91 -1.71
N ASP A 392 2.35 8.38 -0.81
CA ASP A 392 1.66 9.67 -0.76
C ASP A 392 2.24 10.62 0.30
N SER A 393 3.39 10.26 0.91
CA SER A 393 4.14 11.15 1.79
C SER A 393 5.38 11.77 1.12
N ILE A 394 5.76 12.95 1.60
CA ILE A 394 6.93 13.70 1.15
C ILE A 394 7.71 14.15 2.40
N ALA A 395 9.02 13.91 2.38
CA ALA A 395 9.91 14.36 3.44
C ALA A 395 10.98 15.34 2.93
N CYS A 396 11.22 16.37 3.71
CA CYS A 396 12.30 17.35 3.55
C CYS A 396 13.27 17.26 4.73
N CYS A 397 14.48 17.76 4.55
CA CYS A 397 15.45 17.93 5.61
C CYS A 397 15.81 19.42 5.68
N VAL A 398 15.55 20.05 6.83
CA VAL A 398 15.62 21.51 7.00
C VAL A 398 16.46 21.87 8.20
N PRO A 399 17.10 23.08 8.23
CA PRO A 399 17.80 23.57 9.43
C PRO A 399 16.89 23.60 10.66
N ASP A 400 17.43 23.33 11.83
CA ASP A 400 16.67 23.24 13.09
C ASP A 400 15.88 24.52 13.40
N GLU A 401 16.43 25.68 13.08
CA GLU A 401 15.79 26.98 13.27
C GLU A 401 14.60 27.24 12.30
N GLU A 402 14.51 26.52 11.21
CA GLU A 402 13.44 26.69 10.19
C GLU A 402 12.30 25.67 10.32
N VAL A 403 12.35 24.73 11.27
CA VAL A 403 11.42 23.59 11.36
C VAL A 403 9.95 24.01 11.35
N ALA A 404 9.58 24.98 12.19
CA ALA A 404 8.19 25.42 12.29
C ALA A 404 7.69 26.09 11.00
N GLU A 405 8.53 26.90 10.35
CA GLU A 405 8.22 27.54 9.09
C GLU A 405 8.12 26.51 7.96
N ALA A 406 9.05 25.56 7.94
CA ALA A 406 9.09 24.49 6.95
C ALA A 406 7.87 23.57 7.05
N GLN A 407 7.49 23.17 8.27
CA GLN A 407 6.29 22.36 8.49
C GLN A 407 5.04 23.07 7.97
N ALA A 408 4.84 24.34 8.35
CA ALA A 408 3.70 25.13 7.87
C ALA A 408 3.71 25.32 6.34
N TYR A 409 4.89 25.46 5.73
CA TYR A 409 5.03 25.55 4.28
C TYR A 409 4.70 24.22 3.58
N VAL A 410 5.22 23.11 4.09
CA VAL A 410 4.96 21.76 3.54
C VAL A 410 3.48 21.43 3.62
N GLU A 411 2.83 21.65 4.78
CA GLU A 411 1.39 21.44 4.94
C GLU A 411 0.56 22.25 3.95
N ARG A 412 0.92 23.53 3.76
CA ARG A 412 0.24 24.39 2.79
C ARG A 412 0.39 23.86 1.36
N CYS A 413 1.58 23.36 1.01
CA CYS A 413 1.82 22.73 -0.30
C CYS A 413 1.03 21.43 -0.45
N MET A 414 0.94 20.59 0.61
CA MET A 414 0.21 19.32 0.60
C MET A 414 -1.32 19.51 0.59
N ARG A 415 -1.83 20.67 0.99
CA ARG A 415 -3.25 21.04 0.88
C ARG A 415 -3.59 21.78 -0.42
N TRP A 416 -2.59 22.06 -1.26
CA TRP A 416 -2.81 22.68 -2.55
C TRP A 416 -3.24 21.66 -3.61
N THR A 417 -4.15 22.08 -4.49
CA THR A 417 -4.60 21.31 -5.67
C THR A 417 -4.34 22.06 -6.96
N PRO A 418 -3.97 21.37 -8.05
CA PRO A 418 -3.86 21.99 -9.37
C PRO A 418 -5.25 22.38 -9.91
N ASP A 419 -5.29 23.35 -10.84
CA ASP A 419 -6.52 23.89 -11.43
C ASP A 419 -7.42 22.79 -12.03
N TRP A 420 -6.81 21.75 -12.64
CA TRP A 420 -7.57 20.64 -13.19
C TRP A 420 -8.27 19.77 -12.13
N ALA A 421 -7.89 19.89 -10.86
CA ALA A 421 -8.47 19.18 -9.72
C ALA A 421 -9.37 20.07 -8.84
N GLU A 422 -9.96 21.12 -9.41
CA GLU A 422 -10.86 22.01 -8.71
C GLU A 422 -11.97 21.26 -7.94
N GLY A 423 -12.15 21.63 -6.67
CA GLY A 423 -13.13 21.02 -5.76
C GLY A 423 -12.74 19.65 -5.21
N LEU A 424 -11.51 19.17 -5.43
CA LEU A 424 -10.99 17.99 -4.74
C LEU A 424 -10.53 18.39 -3.34
N PRO A 425 -11.11 17.82 -2.28
CA PRO A 425 -10.66 18.08 -0.91
C PRO A 425 -9.40 17.27 -0.61
N VAL A 426 -8.25 17.93 -0.57
CA VAL A 426 -7.00 17.32 -0.11
C VAL A 426 -6.67 17.80 1.30
N ASP A 427 -5.99 16.95 2.08
CA ASP A 427 -5.52 17.27 3.41
C ASP A 427 -4.27 16.44 3.72
N CYS A 428 -3.55 16.78 4.78
CA CYS A 428 -2.36 16.06 5.19
C CYS A 428 -2.21 16.03 6.71
N GLU A 429 -1.52 15.02 7.19
CA GLU A 429 -0.95 14.94 8.53
C GLU A 429 0.56 15.15 8.39
N SER A 430 1.16 15.91 9.31
CA SER A 430 2.59 16.20 9.27
C SER A 430 3.26 15.96 10.62
N GLY A 431 4.54 15.63 10.57
CA GLY A 431 5.37 15.45 11.74
C GLY A 431 6.80 15.89 11.50
N THR A 432 7.53 16.07 12.60
CA THR A 432 8.93 16.46 12.56
C THR A 432 9.74 15.61 13.53
N GLY A 433 10.99 15.33 13.18
CA GLY A 433 11.85 14.50 14.03
C GLY A 433 13.30 14.49 13.58
N LYS A 434 14.19 14.06 14.48
CA LYS A 434 15.61 13.85 14.13
C LYS A 434 15.78 12.60 13.25
N SER A 435 14.79 11.73 13.23
CA SER A 435 14.74 10.60 12.30
C SER A 435 13.43 10.59 11.51
N TYR A 436 13.43 9.93 10.37
CA TYR A 436 12.23 9.71 9.57
C TYR A 436 11.15 8.89 10.33
N GLY A 437 11.58 7.98 11.20
CA GLY A 437 10.65 7.17 11.99
C GLY A 437 9.99 7.91 13.16
N ASP A 438 10.47 9.08 13.53
CA ASP A 438 9.92 9.92 14.60
C ASP A 438 8.93 10.97 14.08
N CYS A 439 8.79 11.11 12.76
CA CYS A 439 7.82 12.02 12.12
C CYS A 439 6.38 11.46 12.11
N GLU A 440 6.18 10.15 12.36
CA GLU A 440 4.89 9.44 12.30
C GLU A 440 4.22 9.28 13.68
#